data_a7f9157123786d0c5ce84bb21114881b
#
_entry.id   a7f9157123786d0c5ce84bb21114881b
#
_cell.length_a   1.000
_cell.length_b   1.000
_cell.length_c   1.000
_cell.angle_alpha   90.00
_cell.angle_beta   90.00
_cell.angle_gamma   90.00
#
_symmetry.space_group_name_H-M   'P 1'
#
loop_
_entity.id
_entity.type
_entity.pdbx_description
1 polymer ?
#
loop_
_entity_poly.entity_id
_entity_poly.type
_entity_poly.pdbx_seq_one_letter_code
_entity_poly.pdbx_strand_id
1 'polypeptide(L)'
;MNKKLFTQIKNEWRSNLWLITELLLVSVVLWYIVDYMYVQTSIYNEPRGFDISHCYLVQMGRLTDKSADFIPNQTDEEKRQDVKELLSRLQHRPDIEAAGLGQNSYPYNGSNSSASVVYDTLRSPGWTIRRLVSPDFVRVFRYRGTRGETPEQLAEMLKHPKNFLASDNLYKRRYGCDLTSLVDKQFYLFGDTTNTYNLAASLQVVRYGDYFEAWNSYCMVAPMPEEWYDLGTELCVRVKEDQDRDFIARLKADSEKLYRVGNVFIADVRSFTDIRRNFQQSHTNAWNSYLFGMGFLLLNIFLGLLGTFWFRTQQRRGEIALMKSLGGTDHSIFVRQLAEGLILLAVATIPAIFIDWNLANSELNAWMNGTTIE
;
A
#
# COMPACT_ATOMS: atom_id res chain seq x y z
N MET A 1 -15.43 48.89 5.47
CA MET A 1 -14.21 48.42 6.16
C MET A 1 -13.15 47.89 5.20
N ASN A 2 -13.49 47.10 4.22
CA ASN A 2 -12.52 46.42 3.35
C ASN A 2 -11.67 47.31 2.43
N LYS A 3 -12.22 48.37 1.79
CA LYS A 3 -11.45 49.26 0.89
C LYS A 3 -10.28 49.96 1.59
N LYS A 4 -10.48 50.46 2.84
CA LYS A 4 -9.42 51.14 3.59
C LYS A 4 -8.29 50.18 3.99
N LEU A 5 -8.60 48.94 4.33
CA LEU A 5 -7.64 47.91 4.70
C LEU A 5 -6.77 47.51 3.48
N PHE A 6 -7.38 47.34 2.33
CA PHE A 6 -6.64 47.06 1.06
C PHE A 6 -5.74 48.22 0.67
N THR A 7 -6.19 49.45 0.77
CA THR A 7 -5.38 50.65 0.49
C THR A 7 -4.19 50.74 1.44
N GLN A 8 -4.36 50.43 2.70
CA GLN A 8 -3.30 50.44 3.70
C GLN A 8 -2.25 49.34 3.39
N ILE A 9 -2.67 48.08 3.12
CA ILE A 9 -1.77 46.96 2.73
C ILE A 9 -0.99 47.36 1.49
N LYS A 10 -1.64 47.96 0.49
CA LYS A 10 -0.98 48.44 -0.73
C LYS A 10 0.05 49.55 -0.46
N ASN A 11 -0.21 50.48 0.41
CA ASN A 11 0.73 51.56 0.73
C ASN A 11 1.93 51.03 1.52
N GLU A 12 1.78 49.99 2.32
CA GLU A 12 2.81 49.38 3.14
C GLU A 12 3.47 48.14 2.44
N TRP A 13 3.32 47.99 1.11
CA TRP A 13 3.73 46.80 0.39
C TRP A 13 5.20 46.43 0.61
N ARG A 14 6.10 47.41 0.71
CA ARG A 14 7.55 47.17 0.93
C ARG A 14 7.83 46.56 2.31
N SER A 15 7.11 47.01 3.33
CA SER A 15 7.19 46.45 4.68
C SER A 15 6.58 45.06 4.78
N ASN A 16 5.57 44.76 3.94
CA ASN A 16 4.87 43.49 3.90
C ASN A 16 5.58 42.45 3.00
N LEU A 17 6.48 42.91 2.10
CA LEU A 17 7.09 42.03 1.08
C LEU A 17 7.83 40.83 1.70
N TRP A 18 8.62 41.07 2.74
CA TRP A 18 9.34 39.99 3.44
C TRP A 18 8.37 38.93 3.99
N LEU A 19 7.35 39.38 4.71
CA LEU A 19 6.34 38.51 5.28
C LEU A 19 5.56 37.73 4.19
N ILE A 20 5.18 38.40 3.10
CA ILE A 20 4.49 37.75 1.98
C ILE A 20 5.39 36.68 1.36
N THR A 21 6.68 36.96 1.17
CA THR A 21 7.63 36.00 0.60
C THR A 21 7.83 34.78 1.52
N GLU A 22 7.98 35.01 2.83
CA GLU A 22 8.08 33.96 3.83
C GLU A 22 6.81 33.07 3.83
N LEU A 23 5.63 33.70 3.90
CA LEU A 23 4.36 32.98 3.87
C LEU A 23 4.15 32.21 2.56
N LEU A 24 4.59 32.75 1.43
CA LEU A 24 4.50 32.09 0.13
C LEU A 24 5.37 30.83 0.10
N LEU A 25 6.64 30.94 0.49
CA LEU A 25 7.56 29.77 0.51
C LEU A 25 7.04 28.68 1.44
N VAL A 26 6.60 29.06 2.64
CA VAL A 26 6.04 28.11 3.60
C VAL A 26 4.75 27.49 3.07
N SER A 27 3.88 28.27 2.44
CA SER A 27 2.63 27.77 1.87
C SER A 27 2.88 26.74 0.76
N VAL A 28 3.86 26.97 -0.12
CA VAL A 28 4.23 25.99 -1.15
C VAL A 28 4.70 24.67 -0.53
N VAL A 29 5.58 24.72 0.48
CA VAL A 29 6.07 23.51 1.14
C VAL A 29 4.94 22.80 1.91
N LEU A 30 4.05 23.54 2.58
CA LEU A 30 2.90 22.95 3.27
C LEU A 30 1.93 22.28 2.30
N TRP A 31 1.63 22.92 1.16
CA TRP A 31 0.75 22.33 0.14
C TRP A 31 1.34 21.04 -0.39
N TYR A 32 2.65 21.00 -0.67
CA TYR A 32 3.34 19.79 -1.10
C TYR A 32 3.19 18.66 -0.08
N ILE A 33 3.40 18.95 1.21
CA ILE A 33 3.25 17.95 2.29
C ILE A 33 1.80 17.49 2.40
N VAL A 34 0.83 18.41 2.38
CA VAL A 34 -0.61 18.09 2.48
C VAL A 34 -1.07 17.26 1.29
N ASP A 35 -0.64 17.61 0.07
CA ASP A 35 -0.95 16.87 -1.14
C ASP A 35 -0.41 15.43 -1.06
N TYR A 36 0.87 15.27 -0.70
CA TYR A 36 1.46 13.95 -0.48
C TYR A 36 0.67 13.14 0.54
N MET A 37 0.34 13.72 1.70
CA MET A 37 -0.41 13.01 2.75
C MET A 37 -1.81 12.63 2.29
N TYR A 38 -2.48 13.51 1.53
CA TYR A 38 -3.80 13.24 0.98
C TYR A 38 -3.76 12.06 0.01
N VAL A 39 -2.83 12.07 -0.95
CA VAL A 39 -2.65 11.01 -1.95
C VAL A 39 -2.33 9.68 -1.27
N GLN A 40 -1.37 9.66 -0.34
CA GLN A 40 -0.99 8.43 0.37
C GLN A 40 -2.14 7.89 1.24
N THR A 41 -2.92 8.77 1.88
CA THR A 41 -4.10 8.36 2.66
C THR A 41 -5.19 7.79 1.74
N SER A 42 -5.40 8.40 0.58
CA SER A 42 -6.36 7.92 -0.42
C SER A 42 -5.97 6.52 -0.91
N ILE A 43 -4.72 6.34 -1.32
CA ILE A 43 -4.18 5.03 -1.75
C ILE A 43 -4.30 4.00 -0.62
N TYR A 44 -3.93 4.34 0.60
CA TYR A 44 -4.02 3.44 1.75
C TYR A 44 -5.43 2.90 1.98
N ASN A 45 -6.46 3.72 1.75
CA ASN A 45 -7.86 3.38 1.95
C ASN A 45 -8.50 2.63 0.74
N GLU A 46 -7.81 2.50 -0.38
CA GLU A 46 -8.31 1.71 -1.51
C GLU A 46 -8.47 0.23 -1.14
N PRO A 47 -9.44 -0.48 -1.73
CA PRO A 47 -9.60 -1.93 -1.53
C PRO A 47 -8.31 -2.70 -1.87
N ARG A 48 -7.90 -3.61 -1.00
CA ARG A 48 -6.68 -4.41 -1.17
C ARG A 48 -6.86 -5.57 -2.14
N GLY A 49 -8.10 -6.10 -2.26
CA GLY A 49 -8.41 -7.32 -3.00
C GLY A 49 -8.00 -8.61 -2.28
N PHE A 50 -7.53 -8.52 -1.03
CA PHE A 50 -7.19 -9.65 -0.17
C PHE A 50 -7.41 -9.32 1.31
N ASP A 51 -7.50 -10.36 2.12
CA ASP A 51 -7.64 -10.28 3.58
C ASP A 51 -6.52 -11.07 4.25
N ILE A 52 -5.80 -10.41 5.17
CA ILE A 52 -4.71 -11.00 5.97
C ILE A 52 -5.11 -11.28 7.41
N SER A 53 -6.36 -11.01 7.80
CA SER A 53 -6.85 -11.29 9.15
C SER A 53 -6.73 -12.78 9.43
N HIS A 54 -6.23 -13.13 10.61
CA HIS A 54 -6.03 -14.52 11.02
C HIS A 54 -5.12 -15.35 10.07
N CYS A 55 -4.23 -14.67 9.30
CA CYS A 55 -3.30 -15.33 8.38
C CYS A 55 -1.89 -15.38 8.96
N TYR A 56 -1.21 -16.48 8.71
CA TYR A 56 0.15 -16.75 9.17
C TYR A 56 1.00 -17.35 8.06
N LEU A 57 2.26 -16.94 8.01
CA LEU A 57 3.31 -17.57 7.20
C LEU A 57 4.01 -18.61 8.07
N VAL A 58 3.98 -19.84 7.63
CA VAL A 58 4.66 -20.98 8.27
C VAL A 58 5.96 -21.20 7.52
N GLN A 59 7.08 -20.91 8.16
CA GLN A 59 8.40 -21.10 7.56
C GLN A 59 8.84 -22.56 7.77
N MET A 60 9.09 -23.25 6.68
CA MET A 60 9.62 -24.61 6.69
C MET A 60 11.14 -24.59 6.87
N GLY A 61 11.65 -25.57 7.60
CA GLY A 61 13.08 -25.87 7.75
C GLY A 61 13.36 -27.30 7.38
N ARG A 62 14.65 -27.62 7.21
CA ARG A 62 15.11 -28.98 6.94
C ARG A 62 16.16 -29.39 7.96
N LEU A 63 16.06 -30.63 8.46
CA LEU A 63 17.08 -31.24 9.28
C LEU A 63 18.41 -31.33 8.51
N THR A 64 19.49 -31.17 9.21
CA THR A 64 20.86 -31.36 8.68
C THR A 64 21.43 -32.70 9.14
N ASP A 65 22.52 -33.11 8.52
CA ASP A 65 23.28 -34.31 8.86
C ASP A 65 23.76 -34.39 10.32
N LYS A 66 23.72 -33.27 11.04
CA LYS A 66 24.03 -33.20 12.47
C LYS A 66 22.87 -33.63 13.37
N SER A 67 21.67 -33.74 12.83
CA SER A 67 20.51 -34.20 13.59
C SER A 67 20.49 -35.73 13.67
N ALA A 68 20.21 -36.29 14.85
CA ALA A 68 20.10 -37.73 15.05
C ALA A 68 19.01 -38.39 14.18
N ASP A 69 17.99 -37.62 13.84
CA ASP A 69 16.83 -38.09 13.07
C ASP A 69 16.91 -37.74 11.58
N PHE A 70 18.08 -37.28 11.11
CA PHE A 70 18.26 -36.96 9.70
C PHE A 70 18.17 -38.18 8.82
N ILE A 71 17.35 -38.10 7.75
CA ILE A 71 17.24 -39.16 6.73
C ILE A 71 18.18 -38.81 5.57
N PRO A 72 19.27 -39.55 5.41
CA PRO A 72 20.21 -39.28 4.32
C PRO A 72 19.66 -39.72 2.95
N ASN A 73 20.24 -39.15 1.88
CA ASN A 73 20.00 -39.57 0.47
C ASN A 73 18.54 -39.50 0.01
N GLN A 74 17.72 -38.59 0.59
CA GLN A 74 16.37 -38.34 0.06
C GLN A 74 16.42 -37.89 -1.41
N THR A 75 15.61 -38.49 -2.24
CA THR A 75 15.37 -38.10 -3.63
C THR A 75 14.58 -36.76 -3.64
N ASP A 76 14.58 -36.06 -4.77
CA ASP A 76 13.81 -34.84 -4.90
C ASP A 76 12.30 -35.10 -4.85
N GLU A 77 11.84 -36.28 -5.24
CA GLU A 77 10.44 -36.70 -5.08
C GLU A 77 10.07 -36.88 -3.59
N GLU A 78 10.90 -37.55 -2.81
CA GLU A 78 10.67 -37.69 -1.36
C GLU A 78 10.65 -36.34 -0.66
N LYS A 79 11.54 -35.42 -1.03
CA LYS A 79 11.53 -34.05 -0.50
C LYS A 79 10.24 -33.31 -0.83
N ARG A 80 9.72 -33.45 -2.05
CA ARG A 80 8.43 -32.87 -2.43
C ARG A 80 7.27 -33.50 -1.65
N GLN A 81 7.32 -34.82 -1.49
CA GLN A 81 6.30 -35.55 -0.74
C GLN A 81 6.26 -35.12 0.75
N ASP A 82 7.43 -34.84 1.37
CA ASP A 82 7.49 -34.32 2.73
C ASP A 82 6.76 -32.97 2.84
N VAL A 83 6.95 -32.05 1.86
CA VAL A 83 6.26 -30.75 1.83
C VAL A 83 4.75 -30.92 1.61
N LYS A 84 4.33 -31.81 0.69
CA LYS A 84 2.92 -32.11 0.45
C LYS A 84 2.23 -32.68 1.70
N GLU A 85 2.89 -33.59 2.37
CA GLU A 85 2.37 -34.21 3.58
C GLU A 85 2.24 -33.16 4.72
N LEU A 86 3.23 -32.29 4.88
CA LEU A 86 3.16 -31.18 5.85
C LEU A 86 1.99 -30.25 5.54
N LEU A 87 1.80 -29.86 4.27
CA LEU A 87 0.66 -29.06 3.84
C LEU A 87 -0.66 -29.77 4.18
N SER A 88 -0.77 -31.08 3.83
CA SER A 88 -1.96 -31.89 4.10
C SER A 88 -2.28 -31.93 5.59
N ARG A 89 -1.29 -32.15 6.46
CA ARG A 89 -1.50 -32.15 7.92
C ARG A 89 -2.02 -30.82 8.44
N LEU A 90 -1.51 -29.70 7.90
CA LEU A 90 -2.02 -28.38 8.27
C LEU A 90 -3.43 -28.14 7.76
N GLN A 91 -3.76 -28.58 6.54
CA GLN A 91 -5.13 -28.47 5.99
C GLN A 91 -6.17 -29.25 6.83
N HIS A 92 -5.76 -30.37 7.45
CA HIS A 92 -6.63 -31.17 8.30
C HIS A 92 -6.62 -30.75 9.77
N ARG A 93 -5.86 -29.73 10.15
CA ARG A 93 -5.85 -29.22 11.52
C ARG A 93 -7.17 -28.50 11.85
N PRO A 94 -7.83 -28.83 12.98
CA PRO A 94 -9.18 -28.33 13.27
C PRO A 94 -9.32 -26.82 13.38
N ASP A 95 -8.26 -26.11 13.79
CA ASP A 95 -8.23 -24.65 13.94
C ASP A 95 -7.84 -23.91 12.65
N ILE A 96 -7.43 -24.62 11.60
CA ILE A 96 -7.10 -24.04 10.29
C ILE A 96 -8.34 -24.06 9.37
N GLU A 97 -8.63 -22.92 8.76
CA GLU A 97 -9.68 -22.75 7.75
C GLU A 97 -9.18 -23.11 6.35
N ALA A 98 -7.97 -22.68 6.02
CA ALA A 98 -7.33 -22.95 4.73
C ALA A 98 -5.80 -22.92 4.86
N ALA A 99 -5.11 -23.75 4.10
CA ALA A 99 -3.65 -23.72 3.97
C ALA A 99 -3.25 -23.91 2.51
N GLY A 100 -2.27 -23.15 2.04
CA GLY A 100 -1.81 -23.18 0.65
C GLY A 100 -0.36 -22.79 0.51
N LEU A 101 0.24 -23.24 -0.59
CA LEU A 101 1.61 -22.94 -0.98
C LEU A 101 1.62 -21.82 -2.05
N GLY A 102 2.63 -20.97 -2.02
CA GLY A 102 2.89 -19.96 -3.03
C GLY A 102 4.37 -19.84 -3.37
N GLN A 103 4.65 -19.20 -4.50
CA GLN A 103 6.00 -18.79 -4.89
C GLN A 103 5.99 -17.32 -5.24
N ASN A 104 6.63 -16.48 -4.45
CA ASN A 104 6.61 -15.02 -4.54
C ASN A 104 5.16 -14.47 -4.63
N SER A 105 4.25 -15.04 -3.82
CA SER A 105 2.81 -14.88 -4.02
C SER A 105 2.08 -14.23 -2.86
N TYR A 106 2.59 -14.29 -1.62
CA TYR A 106 1.87 -13.72 -0.49
C TYR A 106 1.91 -12.18 -0.49
N PRO A 107 0.89 -11.52 0.06
CA PRO A 107 0.87 -10.06 0.22
C PRO A 107 2.03 -9.57 1.09
N TYR A 108 2.54 -8.37 0.79
CA TYR A 108 3.67 -7.75 1.52
C TYR A 108 4.98 -8.55 1.41
N ASN A 109 5.13 -9.30 0.33
CA ASN A 109 6.35 -10.01 0.03
C ASN A 109 7.39 -9.03 -0.55
N GLY A 110 8.60 -9.04 -0.03
CA GLY A 110 9.72 -8.26 -0.57
C GLY A 110 10.28 -8.80 -1.88
N SER A 111 9.81 -9.96 -2.34
CA SER A 111 10.25 -10.62 -3.57
C SER A 111 9.09 -10.79 -4.55
N ASN A 112 9.27 -10.30 -5.76
CA ASN A 112 8.28 -10.37 -6.83
C ASN A 112 8.84 -11.06 -8.07
N SER A 113 7.93 -11.69 -8.80
CA SER A 113 8.17 -12.09 -10.19
C SER A 113 7.08 -11.50 -11.07
N SER A 114 7.42 -11.11 -12.29
CA SER A 114 6.46 -10.66 -13.29
C SER A 114 6.19 -11.73 -14.34
N ALA A 115 5.04 -11.64 -14.99
CA ALA A 115 4.70 -12.48 -16.12
C ALA A 115 3.99 -11.67 -17.21
N SER A 116 4.25 -12.04 -18.46
CA SER A 116 3.48 -11.54 -19.59
C SER A 116 2.20 -12.34 -19.75
N VAL A 117 1.08 -11.64 -19.92
CA VAL A 117 -0.25 -12.20 -20.25
C VAL A 117 -0.66 -11.60 -21.59
N VAL A 118 -0.88 -12.43 -22.59
CA VAL A 118 -1.14 -11.99 -23.97
C VAL A 118 -2.42 -12.62 -24.50
N TYR A 119 -3.30 -11.78 -25.01
CA TYR A 119 -4.50 -12.20 -25.73
C TYR A 119 -4.58 -11.45 -27.06
N ASP A 120 -4.44 -12.15 -28.16
CA ASP A 120 -4.37 -11.55 -29.50
C ASP A 120 -3.32 -10.42 -29.55
N THR A 121 -3.73 -9.18 -29.75
CA THR A 121 -2.87 -7.99 -29.76
C THR A 121 -2.70 -7.34 -28.38
N LEU A 122 -3.51 -7.76 -27.39
CA LEU A 122 -3.47 -7.21 -26.04
C LEU A 122 -2.29 -7.79 -25.24
N ARG A 123 -1.48 -6.93 -24.67
CA ARG A 123 -0.34 -7.31 -23.82
C ARG A 123 -0.46 -6.67 -22.44
N SER A 124 -0.26 -7.47 -21.41
CA SER A 124 -0.23 -6.96 -20.03
C SER A 124 0.95 -6.01 -19.81
N PRO A 125 0.86 -5.10 -18.82
CA PRO A 125 2.00 -4.33 -18.36
C PRO A 125 3.18 -5.22 -17.92
N GLY A 126 4.42 -4.74 -18.12
CA GLY A 126 5.63 -5.53 -17.84
C GLY A 126 5.83 -5.88 -16.37
N TRP A 127 5.20 -5.13 -15.45
CA TRP A 127 5.22 -5.37 -14.00
C TRP A 127 3.99 -6.14 -13.49
N THR A 128 3.26 -6.85 -14.37
CA THR A 128 2.17 -7.74 -13.94
C THR A 128 2.72 -8.80 -13.01
N ILE A 129 2.32 -8.78 -11.74
CA ILE A 129 2.83 -9.68 -10.72
C ILE A 129 2.35 -11.10 -11.00
N ARG A 130 3.29 -12.02 -11.09
CA ARG A 130 3.05 -13.46 -11.22
C ARG A 130 2.88 -14.06 -9.82
N ARG A 131 1.77 -14.73 -9.59
CA ARG A 131 1.51 -15.52 -8.39
C ARG A 131 1.30 -16.98 -8.80
N LEU A 132 2.29 -17.84 -8.50
CA LEU A 132 2.15 -19.28 -8.67
C LEU A 132 1.77 -19.89 -7.34
N VAL A 133 0.64 -20.59 -7.30
CA VAL A 133 0.03 -21.00 -6.04
C VAL A 133 -0.60 -22.39 -6.10
N SER A 134 -0.67 -23.06 -4.96
CA SER A 134 -1.59 -24.19 -4.82
C SER A 134 -3.04 -23.67 -4.78
N PRO A 135 -4.04 -24.47 -5.21
CA PRO A 135 -5.42 -24.01 -5.33
C PRO A 135 -5.98 -23.31 -4.09
N ASP A 136 -5.73 -23.84 -2.89
CA ASP A 136 -6.27 -23.29 -1.64
C ASP A 136 -5.63 -21.97 -1.19
N PHE A 137 -4.55 -21.54 -1.81
CA PHE A 137 -3.91 -20.25 -1.50
C PHE A 137 -4.87 -19.06 -1.64
N VAL A 138 -5.75 -19.09 -2.67
CA VAL A 138 -6.73 -18.02 -2.88
C VAL A 138 -7.79 -17.99 -1.76
N ARG A 139 -8.03 -19.12 -1.06
CA ARG A 139 -8.88 -19.20 0.13
C ARG A 139 -8.19 -18.58 1.35
N VAL A 140 -6.87 -18.82 1.51
CA VAL A 140 -6.09 -18.23 2.61
C VAL A 140 -6.23 -16.71 2.62
N PHE A 141 -6.14 -16.05 1.46
CA PHE A 141 -6.22 -14.60 1.34
C PHE A 141 -7.59 -14.08 0.89
N ARG A 142 -8.60 -14.96 0.81
CA ARG A 142 -9.99 -14.62 0.47
C ARG A 142 -10.11 -13.79 -0.82
N TYR A 143 -9.41 -14.20 -1.88
CA TYR A 143 -9.55 -13.56 -3.18
C TYR A 143 -10.99 -13.66 -3.69
N ARG A 144 -11.42 -12.67 -4.46
CA ARG A 144 -12.78 -12.62 -5.00
C ARG A 144 -12.75 -12.32 -6.49
N GLY A 145 -13.64 -12.97 -7.22
CA GLY A 145 -13.85 -12.66 -8.63
C GLY A 145 -14.72 -11.43 -8.84
N THR A 146 -14.64 -10.85 -10.03
CA THR A 146 -15.43 -9.67 -10.41
C THR A 146 -16.91 -9.99 -10.66
N ARG A 147 -17.24 -11.24 -11.00
CA ARG A 147 -18.61 -11.71 -11.17
C ARG A 147 -19.22 -12.25 -9.87
N GLY A 148 -18.51 -12.13 -8.74
CA GLY A 148 -18.96 -12.58 -7.44
C GLY A 148 -18.48 -13.98 -7.06
N GLU A 149 -17.50 -14.55 -7.79
CA GLU A 149 -16.90 -15.85 -7.50
C GLU A 149 -16.26 -15.82 -6.10
N THR A 150 -16.59 -16.84 -5.32
CA THR A 150 -16.07 -17.03 -3.94
C THR A 150 -14.66 -17.59 -3.97
N PRO A 151 -13.88 -17.46 -2.86
CA PRO A 151 -12.55 -18.06 -2.77
C PRO A 151 -12.54 -19.57 -3.03
N GLU A 152 -13.60 -20.28 -2.64
CA GLU A 152 -13.75 -21.73 -2.86
C GLU A 152 -13.93 -22.05 -4.35
N GLN A 153 -14.77 -21.28 -5.05
CA GLN A 153 -14.97 -21.44 -6.48
C GLN A 153 -13.68 -21.13 -7.26
N LEU A 154 -12.95 -20.07 -6.87
CA LEU A 154 -11.65 -19.74 -7.49
C LEU A 154 -10.61 -20.84 -7.24
N ALA A 155 -10.57 -21.42 -6.04
CA ALA A 155 -9.70 -22.54 -5.71
C ALA A 155 -10.02 -23.77 -6.58
N GLU A 156 -11.30 -24.06 -6.79
CA GLU A 156 -11.73 -25.20 -7.66
C GLU A 156 -11.28 -24.98 -9.12
N MET A 157 -11.41 -23.75 -9.63
CA MET A 157 -10.94 -23.41 -10.99
C MET A 157 -9.43 -23.60 -11.15
N LEU A 158 -8.65 -23.32 -10.09
CA LEU A 158 -7.18 -23.46 -10.11
C LEU A 158 -6.71 -24.91 -9.97
N LYS A 159 -7.56 -25.89 -9.70
CA LYS A 159 -7.19 -27.30 -9.78
C LYS A 159 -6.85 -27.75 -11.20
N HIS A 160 -7.38 -27.08 -12.19
CA HIS A 160 -7.04 -27.37 -13.59
C HIS A 160 -5.72 -26.68 -13.97
N PRO A 161 -4.69 -27.43 -14.39
CA PRO A 161 -3.32 -26.89 -14.55
C PRO A 161 -3.18 -25.83 -15.67
N LYS A 162 -4.12 -25.76 -16.58
CA LYS A 162 -4.15 -24.77 -17.67
C LYS A 162 -5.10 -23.59 -17.40
N ASN A 163 -5.73 -23.51 -16.24
CA ASN A 163 -6.51 -22.36 -15.84
C ASN A 163 -5.61 -21.31 -15.16
N PHE A 164 -5.98 -20.06 -15.34
CA PHE A 164 -5.40 -18.97 -14.57
C PHE A 164 -6.45 -17.91 -14.25
N LEU A 165 -6.16 -17.06 -13.28
CA LEU A 165 -6.96 -15.92 -12.89
C LEU A 165 -6.10 -14.66 -13.08
N ALA A 166 -6.73 -13.52 -13.36
CA ALA A 166 -6.00 -12.25 -13.43
C ALA A 166 -6.87 -11.07 -13.00
N SER A 167 -6.23 -9.99 -12.56
CA SER A 167 -6.93 -8.77 -12.13
C SER A 167 -7.63 -8.09 -13.30
N ASP A 168 -8.86 -7.61 -13.06
CA ASP A 168 -9.76 -7.05 -14.09
C ASP A 168 -9.18 -5.83 -14.82
N ASN A 169 -8.33 -5.07 -14.16
CA ASN A 169 -7.70 -3.88 -14.71
C ASN A 169 -6.55 -4.15 -15.69
N LEU A 170 -6.21 -5.42 -15.98
CA LEU A 170 -5.00 -5.82 -16.72
C LEU A 170 -4.85 -5.12 -18.07
N TYR A 171 -5.94 -4.92 -18.81
CA TYR A 171 -5.95 -4.27 -20.12
C TYR A 171 -6.71 -2.92 -20.13
N LYS A 172 -7.32 -2.56 -18.99
CA LYS A 172 -8.25 -1.44 -18.92
C LYS A 172 -7.62 -0.12 -19.31
N ARG A 173 -6.44 0.21 -18.72
CA ARG A 173 -5.79 1.50 -18.94
C ARG A 173 -5.29 1.68 -20.37
N ARG A 174 -4.65 0.65 -20.93
CA ARG A 174 -3.98 0.75 -22.24
C ARG A 174 -4.94 0.54 -23.41
N TYR A 175 -5.92 -0.31 -23.24
CA TYR A 175 -6.79 -0.76 -24.34
C TYR A 175 -8.28 -0.51 -24.08
N GLY A 176 -8.67 0.03 -22.94
CA GLY A 176 -10.07 0.21 -22.56
C GLY A 176 -10.87 -1.09 -22.43
N CYS A 177 -10.18 -2.23 -22.27
CA CYS A 177 -10.80 -3.56 -22.24
C CYS A 177 -10.86 -4.08 -20.78
N ASP A 178 -12.06 -4.38 -20.31
CA ASP A 178 -12.28 -5.06 -19.04
C ASP A 178 -12.03 -6.57 -19.21
N LEU A 179 -11.15 -7.12 -18.37
CA LEU A 179 -10.76 -8.55 -18.47
C LEU A 179 -11.95 -9.49 -18.25
N THR A 180 -12.95 -9.08 -17.49
CA THR A 180 -14.19 -9.83 -17.26
C THR A 180 -14.89 -10.24 -18.57
N SER A 181 -14.76 -9.46 -19.65
CA SER A 181 -15.32 -9.79 -20.96
C SER A 181 -14.57 -10.92 -21.71
N LEU A 182 -13.35 -11.22 -21.25
CA LEU A 182 -12.47 -12.21 -21.87
C LEU A 182 -12.39 -13.53 -21.09
N VAL A 183 -13.22 -13.71 -20.05
CA VAL A 183 -13.33 -14.98 -19.31
C VAL A 183 -13.71 -16.11 -20.28
N ASP A 184 -13.12 -17.30 -20.07
CA ASP A 184 -13.22 -18.49 -20.92
C ASP A 184 -12.48 -18.38 -22.27
N LYS A 185 -11.65 -17.35 -22.46
CA LYS A 185 -10.76 -17.24 -23.64
C LYS A 185 -9.38 -17.80 -23.35
N GLN A 186 -8.69 -18.15 -24.45
CA GLN A 186 -7.34 -18.71 -24.41
C GLN A 186 -6.28 -17.61 -24.52
N PHE A 187 -5.30 -17.66 -23.66
CA PHE A 187 -4.22 -16.69 -23.53
C PHE A 187 -2.85 -17.38 -23.64
N TYR A 188 -1.84 -16.61 -23.99
CA TYR A 188 -0.45 -16.99 -23.85
C TYR A 188 0.14 -16.39 -22.57
N LEU A 189 0.82 -17.19 -21.77
CA LEU A 189 1.45 -16.79 -20.52
C LEU A 189 2.98 -16.96 -20.58
N PHE A 190 3.70 -16.19 -19.76
CA PHE A 190 5.14 -16.34 -19.56
C PHE A 190 6.01 -16.14 -20.81
N GLY A 191 5.48 -15.56 -21.87
CA GLY A 191 6.16 -15.44 -23.15
C GLY A 191 6.16 -16.74 -23.99
N ASP A 192 5.55 -17.81 -23.49
CA ASP A 192 5.36 -19.05 -24.23
C ASP A 192 4.17 -18.91 -25.21
N THR A 193 4.44 -19.03 -26.49
CA THR A 193 3.43 -18.97 -27.56
C THR A 193 3.01 -20.36 -28.04
N THR A 194 3.56 -21.43 -27.47
CA THR A 194 3.23 -22.81 -27.85
C THR A 194 2.07 -23.38 -27.02
N ASN A 195 1.94 -22.93 -25.78
CA ASN A 195 0.90 -23.36 -24.85
C ASN A 195 -0.12 -22.26 -24.60
N THR A 196 -1.40 -22.63 -24.63
CA THR A 196 -2.50 -21.74 -24.25
C THR A 196 -3.03 -22.08 -22.87
N TYR A 197 -3.50 -21.04 -22.19
CA TYR A 197 -4.09 -21.09 -20.86
C TYR A 197 -5.47 -20.47 -20.87
N ASN A 198 -6.41 -21.03 -20.15
CA ASN A 198 -7.77 -20.53 -20.07
C ASN A 198 -7.91 -19.51 -18.93
N LEU A 199 -8.43 -18.31 -19.21
CA LEU A 199 -8.82 -17.36 -18.19
C LEU A 199 -10.10 -17.85 -17.51
N ALA A 200 -9.97 -18.50 -16.35
CA ALA A 200 -11.09 -19.11 -15.65
C ALA A 200 -11.96 -18.09 -14.91
N ALA A 201 -11.36 -17.02 -14.39
CA ALA A 201 -12.10 -15.90 -13.79
C ALA A 201 -11.26 -14.61 -13.82
N SER A 202 -11.95 -13.47 -13.86
CA SER A 202 -11.38 -12.15 -13.62
C SER A 202 -11.47 -11.84 -12.12
N LEU A 203 -10.35 -11.41 -11.52
CA LEU A 203 -10.26 -11.07 -10.10
C LEU A 203 -10.53 -9.58 -9.86
N GLN A 204 -11.09 -9.24 -8.71
CA GLN A 204 -10.94 -7.91 -8.17
C GLN A 204 -9.46 -7.57 -8.08
N VAL A 205 -9.10 -6.29 -8.20
CA VAL A 205 -7.70 -5.88 -8.18
C VAL A 205 -7.03 -6.34 -6.89
N VAL A 206 -5.99 -7.15 -7.02
CA VAL A 206 -5.18 -7.64 -5.89
C VAL A 206 -3.91 -6.81 -5.82
N ARG A 207 -3.85 -5.91 -4.86
CA ARG A 207 -2.71 -4.99 -4.66
C ARG A 207 -1.49 -5.74 -4.12
N TYR A 208 -0.31 -5.15 -4.31
CA TYR A 208 0.92 -5.69 -3.73
C TYR A 208 1.09 -5.32 -2.25
N GLY A 209 0.67 -4.12 -1.88
CA GLY A 209 0.70 -3.58 -0.54
C GLY A 209 -0.17 -2.34 -0.44
N ASP A 210 -0.30 -1.75 0.75
CA ASP A 210 -1.26 -0.68 1.02
C ASP A 210 -0.91 0.68 0.39
N TYR A 211 0.33 0.87 -0.04
CA TYR A 211 0.82 2.10 -0.66
C TYR A 211 1.06 1.95 -2.18
N PHE A 212 0.50 0.88 -2.77
CA PHE A 212 0.48 0.67 -4.21
C PHE A 212 -0.93 0.93 -4.72
N GLU A 213 -1.07 1.78 -5.70
CA GLU A 213 -2.36 2.19 -6.27
C GLU A 213 -3.08 1.00 -6.92
N ALA A 214 -4.39 0.91 -6.71
CA ALA A 214 -5.18 -0.17 -7.28
C ALA A 214 -5.17 -0.14 -8.83
N TRP A 215 -5.22 1.04 -9.42
CA TRP A 215 -5.22 1.22 -10.87
C TRP A 215 -3.92 0.74 -11.55
N ASN A 216 -2.80 0.73 -10.81
CA ASN A 216 -1.47 0.31 -11.29
C ASN A 216 -1.04 -1.05 -10.71
N SER A 217 -1.92 -1.73 -10.01
CA SER A 217 -1.66 -3.05 -9.44
C SER A 217 -2.24 -4.14 -10.36
N TYR A 218 -1.36 -4.82 -11.06
CA TYR A 218 -1.73 -5.88 -12.00
C TYR A 218 -1.21 -7.22 -11.48
N CYS A 219 -2.04 -8.24 -11.48
CA CYS A 219 -1.60 -9.58 -11.12
C CYS A 219 -2.23 -10.66 -11.98
N MET A 220 -1.50 -11.76 -12.12
CA MET A 220 -2.03 -13.03 -12.59
C MET A 220 -1.73 -14.12 -11.55
N VAL A 221 -2.65 -15.05 -11.41
CA VAL A 221 -2.58 -16.18 -10.49
C VAL A 221 -2.74 -17.46 -11.29
N ALA A 222 -1.78 -18.35 -11.19
CA ALA A 222 -1.81 -19.64 -11.91
C ALA A 222 -1.42 -20.78 -10.96
N PRO A 223 -1.85 -22.00 -11.25
CA PRO A 223 -1.41 -23.17 -10.51
C PRO A 223 0.12 -23.31 -10.53
N MET A 224 0.69 -23.52 -9.36
CA MET A 224 2.11 -23.84 -9.23
C MET A 224 2.31 -25.32 -9.58
N PRO A 225 3.23 -25.64 -10.51
CA PRO A 225 3.58 -27.03 -10.80
C PRO A 225 4.05 -27.76 -9.54
N GLU A 226 3.62 -28.98 -9.33
CA GLU A 226 3.98 -29.74 -8.13
C GLU A 226 5.48 -30.00 -8.01
N GLU A 227 6.19 -30.02 -9.14
CA GLU A 227 7.65 -30.14 -9.19
C GLU A 227 8.38 -29.00 -8.48
N TRP A 228 7.68 -27.89 -8.24
CA TRP A 228 8.24 -26.71 -7.58
C TRP A 228 7.93 -26.66 -6.06
N TYR A 229 7.26 -27.70 -5.54
CA TYR A 229 7.00 -27.77 -4.09
C TYR A 229 8.30 -28.12 -3.37
N ASP A 230 8.90 -27.14 -2.74
CA ASP A 230 10.14 -27.28 -1.99
C ASP A 230 10.11 -26.42 -0.71
N LEU A 231 11.22 -26.37 0.01
CA LEU A 231 11.35 -25.57 1.23
C LEU A 231 11.33 -24.07 0.98
N GLY A 232 11.56 -23.62 -0.23
CA GLY A 232 11.48 -22.22 -0.64
C GLY A 232 10.06 -21.76 -0.92
N THR A 233 9.09 -22.69 -0.96
CA THR A 233 7.69 -22.34 -1.13
C THR A 233 7.11 -21.69 0.12
N GLU A 234 6.20 -20.77 -0.09
CA GLU A 234 5.56 -19.95 0.93
C GLU A 234 4.32 -20.70 1.48
N LEU A 235 4.47 -21.36 2.61
CA LEU A 235 3.35 -22.04 3.27
C LEU A 235 2.53 -21.02 4.08
N CYS A 236 1.36 -20.68 3.56
CA CYS A 236 0.45 -19.71 4.17
C CYS A 236 -0.78 -20.43 4.74
N VAL A 237 -1.21 -20.04 5.93
CA VAL A 237 -2.39 -20.61 6.58
C VAL A 237 -3.34 -19.51 7.03
N ARG A 238 -4.63 -19.79 6.97
CA ARG A 238 -5.70 -19.00 7.61
C ARG A 238 -6.28 -19.81 8.75
N VAL A 239 -6.36 -19.20 9.92
CA VAL A 239 -6.93 -19.77 11.13
C VAL A 239 -8.38 -19.32 11.25
N LYS A 240 -9.24 -20.16 11.83
CA LYS A 240 -10.61 -19.79 12.19
C LYS A 240 -10.60 -18.68 13.23
N GLU A 241 -11.46 -17.69 13.07
CA GLU A 241 -11.48 -16.47 13.88
C GLU A 241 -11.59 -16.76 15.40
N ASP A 242 -12.42 -17.74 15.76
CA ASP A 242 -12.61 -18.19 17.14
C ASP A 242 -11.41 -18.95 17.72
N GLN A 243 -10.47 -19.40 16.86
CA GLN A 243 -9.29 -20.20 17.22
C GLN A 243 -7.96 -19.44 17.03
N ASP A 244 -8.01 -18.15 16.74
CA ASP A 244 -6.80 -17.36 16.43
C ASP A 244 -5.93 -17.08 17.67
N ARG A 245 -6.53 -17.04 18.84
CA ARG A 245 -5.82 -16.73 20.08
C ARG A 245 -4.71 -17.75 20.34
N ASP A 246 -3.49 -17.23 20.59
CA ASP A 246 -2.29 -18.01 20.91
C ASP A 246 -1.91 -19.08 19.85
N PHE A 247 -2.41 -18.92 18.59
CA PHE A 247 -2.19 -19.90 17.52
C PHE A 247 -0.71 -20.22 17.31
N ILE A 248 0.17 -19.20 17.27
CA ILE A 248 1.63 -19.39 17.08
C ILE A 248 2.20 -20.31 18.18
N ALA A 249 1.82 -20.07 19.43
CA ALA A 249 2.32 -20.87 20.57
C ALA A 249 1.82 -22.31 20.47
N ARG A 250 0.53 -22.52 20.15
CA ARG A 250 -0.05 -23.86 19.96
C ARG A 250 0.62 -24.61 18.80
N LEU A 251 0.75 -23.96 17.64
CA LEU A 251 1.39 -24.61 16.48
C LEU A 251 2.86 -24.97 16.77
N LYS A 252 3.61 -24.09 17.46
CA LYS A 252 4.99 -24.38 17.86
C LYS A 252 5.08 -25.53 18.87
N ALA A 253 4.16 -25.61 19.82
CA ALA A 253 4.11 -26.72 20.77
C ALA A 253 3.84 -28.09 20.10
N ASP A 254 3.03 -28.09 19.05
CA ASP A 254 2.70 -29.27 18.28
C ASP A 254 3.74 -29.61 17.20
N SER A 255 4.66 -28.68 16.85
CA SER A 255 5.50 -28.75 15.66
C SER A 255 6.39 -29.97 15.60
N GLU A 256 7.06 -30.32 16.71
CA GLU A 256 7.97 -31.47 16.76
C GLU A 256 7.24 -32.81 16.67
N LYS A 257 6.04 -32.91 17.25
CA LYS A 257 5.31 -34.18 17.35
C LYS A 257 4.44 -34.46 16.13
N LEU A 258 3.77 -33.43 15.59
CA LEU A 258 2.71 -33.60 14.59
C LEU A 258 3.14 -33.09 13.20
N TYR A 259 4.04 -32.10 13.13
CA TYR A 259 4.37 -31.37 11.89
C TYR A 259 5.82 -31.57 11.46
N ARG A 260 6.47 -32.60 11.95
CA ARG A 260 7.72 -33.09 11.42
C ARG A 260 7.42 -34.23 10.43
N VAL A 261 7.86 -34.08 9.19
CA VAL A 261 7.65 -35.04 8.11
C VAL A 261 8.99 -35.27 7.40
N GLY A 262 9.52 -36.49 7.44
CA GLY A 262 10.85 -36.74 6.92
C GLY A 262 11.90 -35.81 7.52
N ASN A 263 12.58 -35.08 6.65
CA ASN A 263 13.53 -34.04 7.09
C ASN A 263 12.92 -32.65 7.25
N VAL A 264 11.65 -32.46 6.90
CA VAL A 264 10.97 -31.15 6.95
C VAL A 264 10.33 -30.93 8.32
N PHE A 265 10.47 -29.72 8.85
CA PHE A 265 9.85 -29.29 10.09
C PHE A 265 9.40 -27.83 10.02
N ILE A 266 8.57 -27.37 10.95
CA ILE A 266 8.19 -25.95 11.09
C ILE A 266 9.28 -25.20 11.83
N ALA A 267 10.00 -24.32 11.14
CA ALA A 267 11.11 -23.55 11.69
C ALA A 267 10.63 -22.27 12.40
N ASP A 268 9.66 -21.56 11.83
CA ASP A 268 9.08 -20.36 12.40
C ASP A 268 7.64 -20.15 11.92
N VAL A 269 6.90 -19.34 12.66
CA VAL A 269 5.52 -18.93 12.33
C VAL A 269 5.40 -17.43 12.58
N ARG A 270 4.99 -16.67 11.56
CA ARG A 270 4.84 -15.23 11.64
C ARG A 270 3.43 -14.80 11.23
N SER A 271 2.86 -13.85 11.96
CA SER A 271 1.57 -13.27 11.60
C SER A 271 1.71 -12.36 10.38
N PHE A 272 0.69 -12.33 9.50
CA PHE A 272 0.67 -11.37 8.39
C PHE A 272 0.53 -9.92 8.87
N THR A 273 0.04 -9.69 10.07
CA THR A 273 0.05 -8.37 10.70
C THR A 273 1.47 -7.86 10.93
N ASP A 274 2.38 -8.72 11.42
CA ASP A 274 3.78 -8.36 11.62
C ASP A 274 4.54 -8.24 10.30
N ILE A 275 4.28 -9.14 9.34
CA ILE A 275 4.86 -9.07 7.99
C ILE A 275 4.49 -7.74 7.33
N ARG A 276 3.19 -7.36 7.36
CA ARG A 276 2.70 -6.07 6.89
C ARG A 276 3.40 -4.89 7.57
N ARG A 277 3.50 -4.91 8.90
CA ARG A 277 4.15 -3.85 9.68
C ARG A 277 5.60 -3.66 9.23
N ASN A 278 6.35 -4.75 9.11
CA ASN A 278 7.75 -4.72 8.69
C ASN A 278 7.90 -4.24 7.24
N PHE A 279 7.07 -4.74 6.33
CA PHE A 279 7.08 -4.32 4.92
C PHE A 279 6.80 -2.83 4.76
N GLN A 280 5.91 -2.27 5.57
CA GLN A 280 5.51 -0.86 5.50
C GLN A 280 6.38 0.08 6.36
N GLN A 281 7.40 -0.41 7.03
CA GLN A 281 8.19 0.40 7.97
C GLN A 281 8.81 1.64 7.31
N SER A 282 9.28 1.53 6.06
CA SER A 282 9.84 2.66 5.32
C SER A 282 8.77 3.74 5.04
N HIS A 283 7.57 3.34 4.65
CA HIS A 283 6.45 4.26 4.44
C HIS A 283 6.00 4.91 5.75
N THR A 284 5.94 4.15 6.84
CA THR A 284 5.62 4.69 8.18
C THR A 284 6.66 5.71 8.64
N ASN A 285 7.94 5.43 8.40
CA ASN A 285 9.02 6.36 8.74
C ASN A 285 8.96 7.64 7.90
N ALA A 286 8.70 7.53 6.60
CA ALA A 286 8.49 8.69 5.72
C ALA A 286 7.29 9.52 6.20
N TRP A 287 6.16 8.88 6.47
CA TRP A 287 4.96 9.53 7.01
C TRP A 287 5.25 10.31 8.29
N ASN A 288 5.91 9.69 9.26
CA ASN A 288 6.31 10.33 10.52
C ASN A 288 7.25 11.53 10.27
N SER A 289 8.17 11.42 9.32
CA SER A 289 9.07 12.52 8.95
C SER A 289 8.32 13.70 8.34
N TYR A 290 7.33 13.45 7.48
CA TYR A 290 6.46 14.49 6.92
C TYR A 290 5.59 15.15 7.99
N LEU A 291 5.02 14.37 8.91
CA LEU A 291 4.26 14.90 10.05
C LEU A 291 5.11 15.80 10.94
N PHE A 292 6.33 15.36 11.25
CA PHE A 292 7.27 16.17 12.03
C PHE A 292 7.64 17.46 11.29
N GLY A 293 7.99 17.37 10.01
CA GLY A 293 8.30 18.53 9.17
C GLY A 293 7.15 19.53 9.10
N MET A 294 5.93 19.03 8.89
CA MET A 294 4.72 19.88 8.88
C MET A 294 4.52 20.57 10.23
N GLY A 295 4.62 19.84 11.34
CA GLY A 295 4.50 20.41 12.69
C GLY A 295 5.54 21.49 12.96
N PHE A 296 6.80 21.25 12.56
CA PHE A 296 7.88 22.22 12.66
C PHE A 296 7.61 23.49 11.82
N LEU A 297 7.16 23.32 10.58
CA LEU A 297 6.80 24.48 9.72
C LEU A 297 5.63 25.27 10.29
N LEU A 298 4.57 24.60 10.76
CA LEU A 298 3.44 25.27 11.41
C LEU A 298 3.88 26.04 12.65
N LEU A 299 4.75 25.49 13.48
CA LEU A 299 5.33 26.18 14.63
C LEU A 299 6.12 27.43 14.20
N ASN A 300 6.96 27.32 13.17
CA ASN A 300 7.72 28.46 12.65
C ASN A 300 6.80 29.56 12.10
N ILE A 301 5.76 29.20 11.34
CA ILE A 301 4.75 30.17 10.89
C ILE A 301 4.11 30.88 12.08
N PHE A 302 3.70 30.11 13.07
CA PHE A 302 3.06 30.66 14.27
C PHE A 302 3.98 31.66 15.00
N LEU A 303 5.25 31.29 15.21
CA LEU A 303 6.25 32.15 15.84
C LEU A 303 6.56 33.39 14.98
N GLY A 304 6.71 33.23 13.68
CA GLY A 304 6.93 34.34 12.73
C GLY A 304 5.77 35.32 12.71
N LEU A 305 4.54 34.82 12.65
CA LEU A 305 3.33 35.63 12.73
C LEU A 305 3.23 36.34 14.09
N LEU A 306 3.46 35.67 15.22
CA LEU A 306 3.50 36.30 16.54
C LEU A 306 4.51 37.42 16.60
N GLY A 307 5.75 37.19 16.13
CA GLY A 307 6.80 38.20 16.10
C GLY A 307 6.42 39.42 15.25
N THR A 308 5.87 39.18 14.06
CA THR A 308 5.43 40.22 13.15
C THR A 308 4.26 41.00 13.71
N PHE A 309 3.25 40.34 14.28
CA PHE A 309 2.11 41.03 14.93
C PHE A 309 2.55 41.81 16.14
N TRP A 310 3.43 41.28 16.97
CA TRP A 310 4.02 41.98 18.10
C TRP A 310 4.72 43.29 17.65
N PHE A 311 5.62 43.18 16.68
CA PHE A 311 6.36 44.32 16.15
C PHE A 311 5.45 45.36 15.53
N ARG A 312 4.47 44.98 14.71
CA ARG A 312 3.47 45.89 14.13
C ARG A 312 2.60 46.57 15.17
N THR A 313 2.17 45.86 16.20
CA THR A 313 1.39 46.43 17.30
C THR A 313 2.19 47.49 18.04
N GLN A 314 3.49 47.28 18.25
CA GLN A 314 4.38 48.24 18.87
C GLN A 314 4.55 49.49 17.98
N GLN A 315 4.76 49.35 16.69
CA GLN A 315 4.89 50.45 15.75
C GLN A 315 3.60 51.28 15.66
N ARG A 316 2.45 50.69 15.76
CA ARG A 316 1.14 51.33 15.62
C ARG A 316 0.50 51.71 16.96
N ARG A 317 1.26 51.75 18.05
CA ARG A 317 0.71 52.15 19.38
C ARG A 317 -0.02 53.48 19.34
N GLY A 318 0.49 54.48 18.61
CA GLY A 318 -0.16 55.80 18.45
C GLY A 318 -1.50 55.72 17.72
N GLU A 319 -1.60 54.93 16.63
CA GLU A 319 -2.84 54.74 15.91
C GLU A 319 -3.88 53.99 16.75
N ILE A 320 -3.44 52.95 17.49
CA ILE A 320 -4.30 52.19 18.38
C ILE A 320 -4.83 53.06 19.51
N ALA A 321 -3.97 53.89 20.09
CA ALA A 321 -4.39 54.86 21.12
C ALA A 321 -5.43 55.85 20.58
N LEU A 322 -5.22 56.39 19.37
CA LEU A 322 -6.17 57.26 18.69
C LEU A 322 -7.50 56.54 18.41
N MET A 323 -7.48 55.28 17.94
CA MET A 323 -8.70 54.48 17.74
C MET A 323 -9.46 54.27 19.07
N LYS A 324 -8.75 53.99 20.15
CA LYS A 324 -9.36 53.86 21.49
C LYS A 324 -9.97 55.16 21.97
N SER A 325 -9.29 56.30 21.76
CA SER A 325 -9.83 57.61 22.15
C SER A 325 -11.08 58.00 21.35
N LEU A 326 -11.24 57.45 20.14
CA LEU A 326 -12.43 57.63 19.30
C LEU A 326 -13.53 56.59 19.58
N GLY A 327 -13.41 55.78 20.65
CA GLY A 327 -14.42 54.81 21.09
C GLY A 327 -14.25 53.40 20.49
N GLY A 328 -13.10 53.08 19.89
CA GLY A 328 -12.79 51.73 19.41
C GLY A 328 -12.58 50.74 20.55
N THR A 329 -13.28 49.61 20.52
CA THR A 329 -13.12 48.53 21.50
C THR A 329 -11.89 47.69 21.19
N ASP A 330 -11.28 47.04 22.20
CA ASP A 330 -10.16 46.12 22.03
C ASP A 330 -10.48 45.00 21.05
N HIS A 331 -11.70 44.47 21.07
CA HIS A 331 -12.19 43.47 20.14
C HIS A 331 -12.19 43.97 18.68
N SER A 332 -12.64 45.21 18.42
CA SER A 332 -12.66 45.75 17.05
C SER A 332 -11.27 45.98 16.49
N ILE A 333 -10.30 46.33 17.33
CA ILE A 333 -8.89 46.50 16.96
C ILE A 333 -8.26 45.15 16.67
N PHE A 334 -8.50 44.15 17.53
CA PHE A 334 -8.02 42.76 17.32
C PHE A 334 -8.56 42.18 16.02
N VAL A 335 -9.87 42.23 15.77
CA VAL A 335 -10.48 41.73 14.53
C VAL A 335 -9.89 42.40 13.29
N ARG A 336 -9.61 43.71 13.36
CA ARG A 336 -8.97 44.43 12.26
C ARG A 336 -7.56 43.91 11.97
N GLN A 337 -6.73 43.71 13.00
CA GLN A 337 -5.37 43.18 12.84
C GLN A 337 -5.38 41.73 12.33
N LEU A 338 -6.30 40.93 12.86
CA LEU A 338 -6.49 39.56 12.39
C LEU A 338 -6.89 39.51 10.89
N ALA A 339 -7.82 40.38 10.50
CA ALA A 339 -8.24 40.50 9.10
C ALA A 339 -7.09 40.92 8.17
N GLU A 340 -6.22 41.83 8.62
CA GLU A 340 -5.01 42.21 7.89
C GLU A 340 -4.08 41.01 7.67
N GLY A 341 -3.81 40.23 8.74
CA GLY A 341 -2.99 39.00 8.64
C GLY A 341 -3.59 37.94 7.71
N LEU A 342 -4.91 37.73 7.80
CA LEU A 342 -5.60 36.79 6.91
C LEU A 342 -5.57 37.20 5.43
N ILE A 343 -5.65 38.52 5.15
CA ILE A 343 -5.49 39.00 3.76
C ILE A 343 -4.09 38.78 3.26
N LEU A 344 -3.06 39.04 4.06
CA LEU A 344 -1.66 38.80 3.68
C LEU A 344 -1.41 37.30 3.44
N LEU A 345 -1.96 36.44 4.30
CA LEU A 345 -1.90 34.98 4.12
C LEU A 345 -2.58 34.57 2.80
N ALA A 346 -3.78 35.08 2.53
CA ALA A 346 -4.49 34.79 1.27
C ALA A 346 -3.71 35.25 0.04
N VAL A 347 -3.10 36.42 0.07
CA VAL A 347 -2.26 36.98 -1.00
C VAL A 347 -1.03 36.07 -1.24
N ALA A 348 -0.45 35.47 -0.22
CA ALA A 348 0.67 34.55 -0.33
C ALA A 348 0.22 33.13 -0.77
N THR A 349 -0.88 32.64 -0.24
CA THR A 349 -1.35 31.26 -0.47
C THR A 349 -1.90 31.05 -1.88
N ILE A 350 -2.60 32.05 -2.48
CA ILE A 350 -3.14 31.92 -3.85
C ILE A 350 -2.04 31.65 -4.90
N PRO A 351 -0.95 32.42 -4.97
CA PRO A 351 0.17 32.10 -5.84
C PRO A 351 0.85 30.76 -5.49
N ALA A 352 0.92 30.40 -4.20
CA ALA A 352 1.49 29.13 -3.77
C ALA A 352 0.71 27.94 -4.32
N ILE A 353 -0.62 27.95 -4.24
CA ILE A 353 -1.47 26.92 -4.84
C ILE A 353 -1.24 26.80 -6.33
N PHE A 354 -1.10 27.94 -7.03
CA PHE A 354 -0.84 27.93 -8.47
C PHE A 354 0.54 27.34 -8.82
N ILE A 355 1.55 27.63 -8.01
CA ILE A 355 2.89 27.05 -8.16
C ILE A 355 2.82 25.52 -7.95
N ASP A 356 2.20 25.07 -6.87
CA ASP A 356 2.07 23.66 -6.53
C ASP A 356 1.27 22.89 -7.59
N TRP A 357 0.18 23.46 -8.09
CA TRP A 357 -0.56 22.90 -9.22
C TRP A 357 0.31 22.68 -10.46
N ASN A 358 1.16 23.65 -10.80
CA ASN A 358 2.08 23.50 -11.93
C ASN A 358 3.17 22.47 -11.65
N LEU A 359 3.68 22.39 -10.43
CA LEU A 359 4.64 21.36 -10.01
C LEU A 359 4.02 19.96 -10.08
N ALA A 360 2.78 19.80 -9.60
CA ALA A 360 2.05 18.55 -9.69
C ALA A 360 1.84 18.11 -11.15
N ASN A 361 1.44 19.04 -12.03
CA ASN A 361 1.23 18.74 -13.45
C ASN A 361 2.54 18.48 -14.22
N SER A 362 3.69 18.92 -13.72
CA SER A 362 5.00 18.72 -14.37
C SER A 362 5.65 17.37 -14.04
N GLU A 363 4.91 16.43 -13.41
CA GLU A 363 5.36 15.09 -13.01
C GLU A 363 6.55 15.04 -12.04
N LEU A 364 7.01 16.17 -11.54
CA LEU A 364 8.05 16.22 -10.52
C LEU A 364 7.67 15.47 -9.25
N ASN A 365 6.36 15.44 -8.93
CA ASN A 365 5.82 14.64 -7.82
C ASN A 365 5.64 13.16 -8.18
N ALA A 366 5.45 12.81 -9.45
CA ALA A 366 5.24 11.43 -9.89
C ALA A 366 6.46 10.56 -9.58
N TRP A 367 7.66 11.08 -9.79
CA TRP A 367 8.91 10.35 -9.53
C TRP A 367 9.15 10.13 -8.02
N MET A 368 8.83 11.10 -7.18
CA MET A 368 8.99 10.99 -5.72
C MET A 368 7.92 10.13 -5.05
N ASN A 369 6.73 10.02 -5.65
CA ASN A 369 5.61 9.24 -5.13
C ASN A 369 5.53 7.82 -5.73
N GLY A 370 6.48 7.40 -6.55
CA GLY A 370 6.48 6.09 -7.19
C GLY A 370 5.45 5.92 -8.30
N THR A 371 4.81 7.00 -8.74
CA THR A 371 3.91 7.00 -9.89
C THR A 371 4.72 7.30 -11.15
N THR A 372 5.38 6.29 -11.72
CA THR A 372 5.84 6.38 -13.10
C THR A 372 4.64 6.26 -14.01
N ILE A 373 4.25 7.35 -14.64
CA ILE A 373 3.29 7.34 -15.74
C ILE A 373 4.09 6.91 -16.98
N GLU A 374 3.94 5.66 -17.41
CA GLU A 374 4.29 5.24 -18.78
C GLU A 374 3.12 5.49 -19.72
#